data_7516f65580d2ae18c845aacc30014c26
#
_entry.id   7516f65580d2ae18c845aacc30014c26
#
_cell.length_a   1.000
_cell.length_b   1.000
_cell.length_c   1.000
_cell.angle_alpha   90.00
_cell.angle_beta   90.00
_cell.angle_gamma   90.00
#
_symmetry.space_group_name_H-M   'P 1'
#
loop_
_entity.id
_entity.type
_entity.pdbx_description
1 polymer ?
#
loop_
_entity_poly.entity_id
_entity_poly.type
_entity_poly.pdbx_seq_one_letter_code
_entity_poly.pdbx_strand_id
1 'polypeptide(L)'
;MLDVLTGFAIIFTVIAAGWWLAHKRVIGPGEERLQLNRIAFYVATPSLIFSSVAVSDTDAFFSPVILVIAVATVVTMLIYWAISAVFFRQDAAETMAGAASSSYYNSVNIGLPIATYVLGDATFVVPALVLQMAVLSPVVIAGLDRGAKGVGKSVV
;
A
#
# COMPACT_ATOMS: atom_id res chain seq x y z
N MET A 1 6.44 -15.87 -19.05
CA MET A 1 7.74 -15.70 -18.37
C MET A 1 8.47 -14.45 -18.83
N LEU A 2 8.57 -14.18 -20.14
CA LEU A 2 9.20 -12.95 -20.66
C LEU A 2 8.48 -11.68 -20.18
N ASP A 3 7.15 -11.66 -20.18
CA ASP A 3 6.34 -10.49 -19.78
C ASP A 3 6.56 -10.14 -18.31
N VAL A 4 6.70 -11.16 -17.45
CA VAL A 4 7.02 -10.97 -16.03
C VAL A 4 8.40 -10.32 -15.87
N LEU A 5 9.40 -10.83 -16.56
CA LEU A 5 10.76 -10.27 -16.54
C LEU A 5 10.77 -8.84 -17.09
N THR A 6 10.02 -8.58 -18.15
CA THR A 6 9.88 -7.24 -18.74
C THR A 6 9.25 -6.26 -17.74
N GLY A 7 8.15 -6.67 -17.08
CA GLY A 7 7.51 -5.86 -16.05
C GLY A 7 8.46 -5.49 -14.89
N PHE A 8 9.19 -6.48 -14.37
CA PHE A 8 10.18 -6.22 -13.34
C PHE A 8 11.35 -5.36 -13.85
N ALA A 9 11.82 -5.58 -15.08
CA ALA A 9 12.89 -4.77 -15.67
C ALA A 9 12.49 -3.30 -15.78
N ILE A 10 11.24 -3.00 -16.16
CA ILE A 10 10.71 -1.62 -16.19
C ILE A 10 10.74 -1.01 -14.79
N ILE A 11 10.22 -1.71 -13.78
CA ILE A 11 10.18 -1.24 -12.40
C ILE A 11 11.60 -0.96 -11.89
N PHE A 12 12.51 -1.91 -12.04
CA PHE A 12 13.90 -1.75 -11.60
C PHE A 12 14.63 -0.64 -12.35
N THR A 13 14.34 -0.44 -13.64
CA THR A 13 14.92 0.66 -14.42
C THR A 13 14.50 2.02 -13.86
N VAL A 14 13.21 2.19 -13.54
CA VAL A 14 12.70 3.44 -12.94
C VAL A 14 13.31 3.67 -11.54
N ILE A 15 13.41 2.62 -10.72
CA ILE A 15 14.05 2.71 -9.41
C ILE A 15 15.54 3.08 -9.55
N ALA A 16 16.25 2.44 -10.48
CA ALA A 16 17.67 2.72 -10.74
C ALA A 16 17.87 4.15 -11.25
N ALA A 17 16.99 4.65 -12.12
CA ALA A 17 17.01 6.04 -12.57
C ALA A 17 16.79 7.02 -11.41
N GLY A 18 15.84 6.76 -10.53
CA GLY A 18 15.60 7.57 -9.33
C GLY A 18 16.80 7.55 -8.37
N TRP A 19 17.39 6.39 -8.15
CA TRP A 19 18.60 6.25 -7.36
C TRP A 19 19.79 7.01 -7.98
N TRP A 20 19.97 6.91 -9.29
CA TRP A 20 21.04 7.61 -10.01
C TRP A 20 20.90 9.14 -9.93
N LEU A 21 19.68 9.68 -10.08
CA LEU A 21 19.39 11.10 -9.92
C LEU A 21 19.71 11.59 -8.50
N ALA A 22 19.34 10.79 -7.49
CA ALA A 22 19.67 11.09 -6.09
C ALA A 22 21.18 11.01 -5.84
N HIS A 23 21.87 10.02 -6.41
CA HIS A 23 23.32 9.86 -6.28
C HIS A 23 24.09 11.02 -6.94
N LYS A 24 23.61 11.49 -8.08
CA LYS A 24 24.15 12.66 -8.78
C LYS A 24 23.76 14.00 -8.12
N ARG A 25 23.02 13.96 -7.04
CA ARG A 25 22.49 15.15 -6.33
C ARG A 25 21.65 16.08 -7.22
N VAL A 26 21.05 15.54 -8.29
CA VAL A 26 20.04 16.26 -9.08
C VAL A 26 18.77 16.44 -8.24
N ILE A 27 18.47 15.45 -7.39
CA ILE A 27 17.44 15.51 -6.36
C ILE A 27 18.15 15.44 -5.02
N GLY A 28 18.09 16.52 -4.25
CA GLY A 28 18.69 16.58 -2.92
C GLY A 28 17.93 15.74 -1.88
N PRO A 29 18.56 15.39 -0.75
CA PRO A 29 17.96 14.57 0.30
C PRO A 29 16.92 15.30 1.16
N GLY A 30 16.76 16.63 0.98
CA GLY A 30 15.91 17.48 1.81
C GLY A 30 14.55 17.83 1.18
N GLU A 31 14.30 19.14 1.04
CA GLU A 31 13.03 19.71 0.56
C GLU A 31 12.62 19.23 -0.82
N GLU A 32 13.56 19.05 -1.73
CA GLU A 32 13.30 18.63 -3.11
C GLU A 32 12.66 17.24 -3.14
N ARG A 33 13.19 16.29 -2.36
CA ARG A 33 12.63 14.96 -2.20
C ARG A 33 11.26 15.01 -1.57
N LEU A 34 11.06 15.87 -0.57
CA LEU A 34 9.78 16.05 0.10
C LEU A 34 8.72 16.61 -0.85
N GLN A 35 9.08 17.59 -1.69
CA GLN A 35 8.19 18.17 -2.70
C GLN A 35 7.78 17.14 -3.74
N LEU A 36 8.72 16.35 -4.27
CA LEU A 36 8.40 15.27 -5.20
C LEU A 36 7.45 14.23 -4.56
N ASN A 37 7.70 13.89 -3.31
CA ASN A 37 6.84 12.95 -2.58
C ASN A 37 5.42 13.52 -2.36
N ARG A 38 5.31 14.82 -2.07
CA ARG A 38 4.00 15.51 -1.98
C ARG A 38 3.27 15.51 -3.32
N ILE A 39 3.94 15.81 -4.42
CA ILE A 39 3.33 15.75 -5.76
C ILE A 39 2.87 14.33 -6.08
N ALA A 40 3.72 13.33 -5.82
CA ALA A 40 3.36 11.93 -6.03
C ALA A 40 2.14 11.52 -5.20
N PHE A 41 2.10 11.92 -3.92
CA PHE A 41 1.05 11.52 -2.99
C PHE A 41 -0.27 12.28 -3.19
N TYR A 42 -0.22 13.60 -3.40
CA TYR A 42 -1.44 14.42 -3.47
C TYR A 42 -2.01 14.59 -4.88
N VAL A 43 -1.20 14.36 -5.91
CA VAL A 43 -1.61 14.55 -7.31
C VAL A 43 -1.53 13.25 -8.10
N ALA A 44 -0.34 12.65 -8.21
CA ALA A 44 -0.15 11.51 -9.10
C ALA A 44 -0.92 10.26 -8.62
N THR A 45 -0.83 9.93 -7.33
CA THR A 45 -1.52 8.74 -6.78
C THR A 45 -3.04 8.83 -6.87
N PRO A 46 -3.71 9.94 -6.43
CA PRO A 46 -5.16 10.07 -6.61
C PRO A 46 -5.59 10.05 -8.07
N SER A 47 -4.85 10.70 -8.96
CA SER A 47 -5.16 10.70 -10.40
C SER A 47 -5.05 9.30 -11.00
N LEU A 48 -4.04 8.54 -10.60
CA LEU A 48 -3.82 7.17 -11.03
C LEU A 48 -4.96 6.25 -10.53
N ILE A 49 -5.33 6.36 -9.26
CA ILE A 49 -6.44 5.59 -8.68
C ILE A 49 -7.74 5.94 -9.39
N PHE A 50 -8.02 7.24 -9.57
CA PHE A 50 -9.22 7.68 -10.27
C PHE A 50 -9.28 7.14 -11.69
N SER A 51 -8.21 7.25 -12.48
CA SER A 51 -8.18 6.74 -13.85
C SER A 51 -8.38 5.23 -13.93
N SER A 52 -7.79 4.48 -12.99
CA SER A 52 -7.94 3.02 -12.93
C SER A 52 -9.37 2.60 -12.56
N VAL A 53 -9.97 3.28 -11.57
CA VAL A 53 -11.35 3.00 -11.14
C VAL A 53 -12.37 3.42 -12.20
N ALA A 54 -12.15 4.56 -12.87
CA ALA A 54 -13.07 5.10 -13.86
C ALA A 54 -13.25 4.21 -15.10
N VAL A 55 -12.24 3.40 -15.45
CA VAL A 55 -12.30 2.45 -16.57
C VAL A 55 -12.69 1.04 -16.17
N SER A 56 -12.90 0.80 -14.87
CA SER A 56 -13.21 -0.54 -14.35
C SER A 56 -14.69 -0.84 -14.44
N ASP A 57 -15.02 -2.07 -14.83
CA ASP A 57 -16.38 -2.57 -14.77
C ASP A 57 -16.87 -2.69 -13.33
N THR A 58 -18.14 -2.38 -13.10
CA THR A 58 -18.78 -2.47 -11.78
C THR A 58 -18.70 -3.89 -11.19
N ASP A 59 -18.70 -4.90 -12.04
CA ASP A 59 -18.59 -6.31 -11.64
C ASP A 59 -17.23 -6.65 -11.01
N ALA A 60 -16.17 -5.89 -11.31
CA ALA A 60 -14.87 -6.06 -10.70
C ALA A 60 -14.91 -5.82 -9.18
N PHE A 61 -15.82 -4.95 -8.70
CA PHE A 61 -15.99 -4.65 -7.28
C PHE A 61 -16.69 -5.77 -6.49
N PHE A 62 -17.42 -6.64 -7.17
CA PHE A 62 -18.11 -7.80 -6.57
C PHE A 62 -17.45 -9.13 -6.93
N SER A 63 -16.23 -9.07 -7.44
CA SER A 63 -15.46 -10.25 -7.82
C SER A 63 -15.15 -11.14 -6.60
N PRO A 64 -15.19 -12.48 -6.72
CA PRO A 64 -14.68 -13.40 -5.71
C PRO A 64 -13.23 -13.11 -5.26
N VAL A 65 -12.46 -12.46 -6.12
CA VAL A 65 -11.08 -12.03 -5.81
C VAL A 65 -11.04 -11.07 -4.62
N ILE A 66 -12.00 -10.15 -4.51
CA ILE A 66 -12.11 -9.25 -3.35
C ILE A 66 -12.27 -10.03 -2.05
N LEU A 67 -13.10 -11.07 -2.05
CA LEU A 67 -13.32 -11.91 -0.87
C LEU A 67 -12.04 -12.63 -0.46
N VAL A 68 -11.33 -13.20 -1.42
CA VAL A 68 -10.05 -13.88 -1.17
C VAL A 68 -9.03 -12.91 -0.58
N ILE A 69 -8.89 -11.73 -1.17
CA ILE A 69 -7.96 -10.69 -0.69
C ILE A 69 -8.36 -10.22 0.72
N ALA A 70 -9.65 -9.96 0.95
CA ALA A 70 -10.15 -9.52 2.24
C ALA A 70 -9.89 -10.56 3.34
N VAL A 71 -10.22 -11.83 3.07
CA VAL A 71 -9.99 -12.93 4.01
C VAL A 71 -8.49 -13.10 4.29
N ALA A 72 -7.65 -13.14 3.25
CA ALA A 72 -6.22 -13.27 3.41
C ALA A 72 -5.63 -12.12 4.25
N THR A 73 -6.04 -10.89 3.98
CA THR A 73 -5.59 -9.70 4.73
C THR A 73 -6.01 -9.79 6.20
N VAL A 74 -7.29 -10.06 6.46
CA VAL A 74 -7.81 -10.16 7.83
C VAL A 74 -7.15 -11.29 8.60
N VAL A 75 -7.00 -12.48 7.99
CA VAL A 75 -6.31 -13.61 8.61
C VAL A 75 -4.86 -13.27 8.94
N THR A 76 -4.14 -12.62 8.04
CA THR A 76 -2.76 -12.20 8.29
C THR A 76 -2.68 -11.18 9.45
N MET A 77 -3.59 -10.19 9.49
CA MET A 77 -3.67 -9.25 10.61
C MET A 77 -3.94 -9.94 11.95
N LEU A 78 -4.87 -10.89 11.96
CA LEU A 78 -5.23 -11.65 13.17
C LEU A 78 -4.08 -12.55 13.64
N ILE A 79 -3.37 -13.20 12.73
CA ILE A 79 -2.17 -13.99 13.04
C ILE A 79 -1.11 -13.10 13.67
N TYR A 80 -0.82 -11.95 13.06
CA TYR A 80 0.14 -11.02 13.65
C TYR A 80 -0.31 -10.55 15.04
N TRP A 81 -1.57 -10.20 15.19
CA TRP A 81 -2.14 -9.76 16.46
C TRP A 81 -2.02 -10.82 17.56
N ALA A 82 -2.32 -12.08 17.22
CA ALA A 82 -2.16 -13.22 18.14
C ALA A 82 -0.69 -13.43 18.55
N ILE A 83 0.24 -13.38 17.57
CA ILE A 83 1.68 -13.51 17.83
C ILE A 83 2.17 -12.33 18.70
N SER A 84 1.76 -11.12 18.41
CA SER A 84 2.11 -9.93 19.19
C SER A 84 1.63 -10.03 20.64
N ALA A 85 0.39 -10.47 20.85
CA ALA A 85 -0.19 -10.63 22.17
C ALA A 85 0.55 -11.68 23.04
N VAL A 86 1.04 -12.76 22.41
CA VAL A 86 1.71 -13.86 23.13
C VAL A 86 3.20 -13.56 23.37
N PHE A 87 3.90 -13.07 22.36
CA PHE A 87 5.37 -13.00 22.36
C PHE A 87 5.93 -11.61 22.64
N PHE A 88 5.26 -10.54 22.21
CA PHE A 88 5.86 -9.20 22.21
C PHE A 88 5.24 -8.22 23.20
N ARG A 89 4.01 -8.45 23.68
CA ARG A 89 3.29 -7.58 24.62
C ARG A 89 3.30 -6.10 24.22
N GLN A 90 3.16 -5.86 22.92
CA GLN A 90 3.13 -4.52 22.35
C GLN A 90 1.85 -3.78 22.74
N ASP A 91 1.90 -2.45 22.72
CA ASP A 91 0.69 -1.66 22.87
C ASP A 91 -0.25 -1.78 21.66
N ALA A 92 -1.45 -1.21 21.76
CA ALA A 92 -2.46 -1.32 20.70
C ALA A 92 -2.03 -0.65 19.39
N ALA A 93 -1.28 0.46 19.46
CA ALA A 93 -0.80 1.19 18.28
C ALA A 93 0.33 0.42 17.59
N GLU A 94 1.29 -0.08 18.36
CA GLU A 94 2.40 -0.89 17.86
C GLU A 94 1.88 -2.19 17.22
N THR A 95 0.93 -2.85 17.89
CA THR A 95 0.29 -4.07 17.36
C THR A 95 -0.47 -3.77 16.06
N MET A 96 -1.20 -2.66 15.98
CA MET A 96 -1.90 -2.26 14.75
C MET A 96 -0.93 -1.90 13.63
N ALA A 97 0.16 -1.19 13.94
CA ALA A 97 1.20 -0.84 12.97
C ALA A 97 1.87 -2.11 12.41
N GLY A 98 2.20 -3.06 13.26
CA GLY A 98 2.79 -4.34 12.85
C GLY A 98 1.81 -5.20 12.06
N ALA A 99 0.56 -5.29 12.48
CA ALA A 99 -0.49 -6.01 11.75
C ALA A 99 -0.72 -5.40 10.36
N ALA A 100 -0.78 -4.07 10.25
CA ALA A 100 -0.85 -3.38 8.98
C ALA A 100 0.38 -3.65 8.12
N SER A 101 1.59 -3.53 8.67
CA SER A 101 2.85 -3.75 7.93
C SER A 101 2.98 -5.17 7.38
N SER A 102 2.41 -6.17 8.07
CA SER A 102 2.47 -7.57 7.65
C SER A 102 1.41 -7.95 6.60
N SER A 103 0.31 -7.21 6.52
CA SER A 103 -0.86 -7.54 5.70
C SER A 103 -1.14 -6.56 4.57
N TYR A 104 -0.60 -5.35 4.66
CA TYR A 104 -0.85 -4.29 3.69
C TYR A 104 0.03 -4.47 2.45
N TYR A 105 -0.58 -4.63 1.31
CA TYR A 105 0.12 -4.87 0.04
C TYR A 105 0.25 -3.57 -0.77
N ASN A 106 1.29 -3.49 -1.60
CA ASN A 106 1.59 -2.32 -2.42
C ASN A 106 0.85 -2.37 -3.77
N SER A 107 -0.46 -2.14 -3.74
CA SER A 107 -1.32 -2.22 -4.92
C SER A 107 -1.01 -1.16 -5.97
N VAL A 108 -0.65 0.06 -5.56
CA VAL A 108 -0.43 1.18 -6.49
C VAL A 108 0.94 1.09 -7.14
N ASN A 109 2.01 1.05 -6.34
CA ASN A 109 3.36 1.22 -6.89
C ASN A 109 3.92 -0.06 -7.51
N ILE A 110 3.48 -1.24 -7.06
CA ILE A 110 3.92 -2.53 -7.59
C ILE A 110 2.78 -3.25 -8.29
N GLY A 111 1.60 -3.31 -7.68
CA GLY A 111 0.46 -4.05 -8.20
C GLY A 111 -0.02 -3.53 -9.56
N LEU A 112 -0.19 -2.22 -9.69
CA LEU A 112 -0.68 -1.62 -10.93
C LEU A 112 0.29 -1.79 -12.12
N PRO A 113 1.60 -1.52 -11.99
CA PRO A 113 2.54 -1.83 -13.06
C PRO A 113 2.56 -3.32 -13.44
N ILE A 114 2.52 -4.22 -12.47
CA ILE A 114 2.46 -5.66 -12.77
C ILE A 114 1.17 -6.01 -13.50
N ALA A 115 0.01 -5.54 -13.05
CA ALA A 115 -1.26 -5.79 -13.71
C ALA A 115 -1.23 -5.27 -15.16
N THR A 116 -0.74 -4.06 -15.37
CA THR A 116 -0.68 -3.44 -16.70
C THR A 116 0.32 -4.12 -17.63
N TYR A 117 1.55 -4.35 -17.17
CA TYR A 117 2.64 -4.81 -18.05
C TYR A 117 2.77 -6.32 -18.13
N VAL A 118 2.32 -7.06 -17.11
CA VAL A 118 2.44 -8.52 -17.06
C VAL A 118 1.12 -9.20 -17.39
N LEU A 119 0.01 -8.71 -16.84
CA LEU A 119 -1.31 -9.28 -17.07
C LEU A 119 -2.03 -8.61 -18.25
N GLY A 120 -1.54 -7.46 -18.73
CA GLY A 120 -2.11 -6.72 -19.85
C GLY A 120 -3.37 -5.92 -19.50
N ASP A 121 -3.80 -5.91 -18.23
CA ASP A 121 -5.02 -5.23 -17.80
C ASP A 121 -4.89 -4.68 -16.38
N ALA A 122 -4.93 -3.36 -16.25
CA ALA A 122 -4.88 -2.64 -14.99
C ALA A 122 -6.08 -2.95 -14.07
N THR A 123 -7.20 -3.41 -14.63
CA THR A 123 -8.44 -3.66 -13.86
C THR A 123 -8.28 -4.76 -12.81
N PHE A 124 -7.33 -5.69 -12.98
CA PHE A 124 -7.06 -6.74 -12.01
C PHE A 124 -6.63 -6.22 -10.63
N VAL A 125 -6.08 -5.02 -10.53
CA VAL A 125 -5.64 -4.45 -9.26
C VAL A 125 -6.74 -3.64 -8.56
N VAL A 126 -7.78 -3.25 -9.29
CA VAL A 126 -8.84 -2.35 -8.79
C VAL A 126 -9.57 -2.91 -7.56
N PRO A 127 -9.99 -4.19 -7.52
CA PRO A 127 -10.63 -4.76 -6.33
C PRO A 127 -9.77 -4.62 -5.07
N ALA A 128 -8.46 -4.84 -5.22
CA ALA A 128 -7.49 -4.69 -4.15
C ALA A 128 -7.35 -3.24 -3.69
N LEU A 129 -7.29 -2.29 -4.64
CA LEU A 129 -7.22 -0.85 -4.35
C LEU A 129 -8.45 -0.37 -3.58
N VAL A 130 -9.64 -0.75 -4.02
CA VAL A 130 -10.89 -0.34 -3.39
C VAL A 130 -10.99 -0.88 -1.97
N LEU A 131 -10.72 -2.18 -1.78
CA LEU A 131 -10.69 -2.78 -0.45
C LEU A 131 -9.70 -2.05 0.47
N GLN A 132 -8.52 -1.76 -0.04
CA GLN A 132 -7.45 -1.12 0.70
C GLN A 132 -7.82 0.31 1.11
N MET A 133 -8.37 1.11 0.21
CA MET A 133 -8.72 2.50 0.45
C MET A 133 -10.02 2.67 1.23
N ALA A 134 -11.05 1.90 0.90
CA ALA A 134 -12.37 2.05 1.51
C ALA A 134 -12.51 1.36 2.86
N VAL A 135 -11.78 0.27 3.10
CA VAL A 135 -11.94 -0.54 4.31
C VAL A 135 -10.67 -0.56 5.15
N LEU A 136 -9.55 -0.99 4.59
CA LEU A 136 -8.35 -1.25 5.39
C LEU A 136 -7.72 0.05 5.91
N SER A 137 -7.61 1.09 5.08
CA SER A 137 -7.02 2.37 5.52
C SER A 137 -7.77 3.01 6.69
N PRO A 138 -9.11 3.15 6.67
CA PRO A 138 -9.86 3.66 7.81
C PRO A 138 -9.70 2.80 9.08
N VAL A 139 -9.70 1.47 8.93
CA VAL A 139 -9.54 0.55 10.07
C VAL A 139 -8.16 0.71 10.71
N VAL A 140 -7.11 0.74 9.90
CA VAL A 140 -5.73 0.91 10.37
C VAL A 140 -5.56 2.27 11.04
N ILE A 141 -6.01 3.35 10.41
CA ILE A 141 -5.93 4.71 10.99
C ILE A 141 -6.68 4.79 12.32
N ALA A 142 -7.91 4.26 12.38
CA ALA A 142 -8.68 4.25 13.62
C ALA A 142 -8.01 3.43 14.73
N GLY A 143 -7.31 2.35 14.38
CA GLY A 143 -6.53 1.54 15.32
C GLY A 143 -5.31 2.27 15.87
N LEU A 144 -4.58 2.97 15.00
CA LEU A 144 -3.42 3.79 15.37
C LEU A 144 -3.82 4.97 16.26
N ASP A 145 -4.90 5.66 15.94
CA ASP A 145 -5.39 6.80 16.71
C ASP A 145 -5.83 6.42 18.16
N ARG A 146 -6.40 5.23 18.32
CA ARG A 146 -6.77 4.73 19.65
C ARG A 146 -5.55 4.47 20.52
N GLY A 147 -4.49 3.94 19.94
CA GLY A 147 -3.22 3.74 20.63
C GLY A 147 -2.55 5.05 21.02
N ALA A 148 -2.50 6.03 20.11
CA ALA A 148 -1.93 7.35 20.37
C ALA A 148 -2.63 8.10 21.52
N LYS A 149 -3.95 7.98 21.64
CA LYS A 149 -4.72 8.57 22.76
C LYS A 149 -4.47 7.87 24.11
N GLY A 150 -4.04 6.62 24.10
CA GLY A 150 -3.63 5.88 25.30
C GLY A 150 -2.30 6.37 25.87
N VAL A 151 -1.34 6.66 25.01
CA VAL A 151 0.01 7.12 25.39
C VAL A 151 -0.03 8.54 25.97
N GLY A 152 -0.89 9.42 25.43
CA GLY A 152 -1.05 10.80 25.95
C GLY A 152 -1.62 10.90 27.36
N LYS A 153 -2.23 9.84 27.91
CA LYS A 153 -2.75 9.80 29.30
C LYS A 153 -1.73 9.28 30.31
N SER A 154 -0.60 8.73 29.87
CA SER A 154 0.45 8.17 30.74
C SER A 154 1.60 9.15 31.02
N VAL A 155 1.55 10.37 30.47
CA VAL A 155 2.63 11.39 30.56
C VAL A 155 2.15 12.65 31.31
N VAL A 156 1.08 12.57 32.10
CA VAL A 156 0.67 13.66 33.02
C VAL A 156 0.78 13.20 34.46
#